data_4ca04c6d7803f9992a9cada1fb6dcce1
#
_entry.id   4ca04c6d7803f9992a9cada1fb6dcce1
#
_cell.length_a   1.000
_cell.length_b   1.000
_cell.length_c   1.000
_cell.angle_alpha   90.00
_cell.angle_beta   90.00
_cell.angle_gamma   90.00
#
_symmetry.space_group_name_H-M   'P 1'
#
loop_
_entity.id
_entity.type
_entity.pdbx_description
1 polymer ?
#
loop_
_entity_poly.entity_id
_entity_poly.type
_entity_poly.pdbx_seq_one_letter_code
_entity_poly.pdbx_strand_id
1 'polypeptide(L)'
;MPLTIINRHYPPNPGITGESAWDLARYLIDQHGIEVVVVHIDRTYDGGGAIRQPVGETHAVQTIYQGKNGLLRLLAGFLDGFSLIRKALRVGRGPLLVMTSPPMLPFWASLLLRKTPYWLWSMDLFPEGFAAEGKVSPTNALYRWVIRQTYRRAPQRLIALGPRQAAHVLAKYGQTIPTIQLPCGVLMHQERDPAPPAWRTPNDGLIYLGYAGNVGQAHSAAFLQSVIRHLDPTRFRLVLALYGTKAEQVWAVADGREGVIRVPNIPRSQLHFLDVQLVSLLPEWTHIAVPSKAVSAIGSGSPILFYGDPDSDSYVLLQEATFLIDARQDIDQGVKAFLSEVTADQLSERKQAAQQVALRLQQMVRDAYAAIASLAG
;
A
#
# COMPACT_ATOMS: atom_id res chain seq x y z
N MET A 1 5.89 -26.66 -9.70
CA MET A 1 5.78 -27.09 -8.26
C MET A 1 4.71 -26.27 -7.58
N PRO A 2 4.06 -26.74 -6.49
CA PRO A 2 3.14 -25.90 -5.73
C PRO A 2 3.86 -24.72 -5.08
N LEU A 3 3.13 -23.61 -4.79
CA LEU A 3 3.63 -22.43 -4.07
C LEU A 3 2.83 -22.24 -2.78
N THR A 4 3.51 -21.96 -1.67
CA THR A 4 2.83 -21.63 -0.40
C THR A 4 2.95 -20.16 -0.09
N ILE A 5 1.82 -19.43 -0.01
CA ILE A 5 1.75 -18.01 0.36
C ILE A 5 1.44 -17.91 1.84
N ILE A 6 2.20 -17.09 2.56
CA ILE A 6 2.01 -16.82 4.01
C ILE A 6 1.71 -15.35 4.19
N ASN A 7 0.49 -15.04 4.60
CA ASN A 7 0.05 -13.66 4.83
C ASN A 7 -0.96 -13.60 5.97
N ARG A 8 -1.12 -12.44 6.59
CA ARG A 8 -2.15 -12.24 7.61
C ARG A 8 -3.55 -12.27 7.03
N HIS A 9 -3.75 -11.57 5.93
CA HIS A 9 -5.05 -11.35 5.28
C HIS A 9 -5.17 -12.24 4.05
N TYR A 10 -6.32 -12.86 3.89
CA TYR A 10 -6.73 -13.58 2.69
C TYR A 10 -8.26 -13.64 2.63
N PRO A 11 -8.88 -13.70 1.45
CA PRO A 11 -10.33 -13.82 1.37
C PRO A 11 -10.91 -14.95 2.25
N PRO A 12 -12.10 -14.73 2.83
CA PRO A 12 -13.03 -13.61 2.60
C PRO A 12 -12.68 -12.30 3.32
N ASN A 13 -11.58 -12.25 4.08
CA ASN A 13 -11.15 -11.07 4.81
C ASN A 13 -10.55 -10.02 3.86
N PRO A 14 -11.21 -8.87 3.61
CA PRO A 14 -10.67 -7.84 2.75
C PRO A 14 -9.42 -7.21 3.38
N GLY A 15 -8.49 -6.80 2.53
CA GLY A 15 -7.26 -6.10 2.91
C GLY A 15 -6.30 -6.12 1.75
N ILE A 16 -5.59 -5.02 1.53
CA ILE A 16 -4.78 -4.82 0.32
C ILE A 16 -3.73 -5.93 0.11
N THR A 17 -3.09 -6.40 1.18
CA THR A 17 -2.12 -7.49 1.10
C THR A 17 -2.80 -8.83 0.80
N GLY A 18 -4.03 -9.03 1.30
CA GLY A 18 -4.85 -10.20 1.01
C GLY A 18 -5.36 -10.21 -0.44
N GLU A 19 -5.77 -9.05 -0.96
CA GLU A 19 -6.15 -8.89 -2.37
C GLU A 19 -4.95 -9.20 -3.28
N SER A 20 -3.77 -8.66 -2.98
CA SER A 20 -2.55 -8.91 -3.75
C SER A 20 -2.16 -10.40 -3.75
N ALA A 21 -2.25 -11.06 -2.60
CA ALA A 21 -1.99 -12.49 -2.48
C ALA A 21 -3.01 -13.33 -3.28
N TRP A 22 -4.28 -12.91 -3.27
CA TRP A 22 -5.35 -13.56 -4.02
C TRP A 22 -5.18 -13.39 -5.53
N ASP A 23 -4.86 -12.18 -5.99
CA ASP A 23 -4.63 -11.90 -7.40
C ASP A 23 -3.46 -12.75 -7.95
N LEU A 24 -2.35 -12.85 -7.19
CA LEU A 24 -1.24 -13.73 -7.56
C LEU A 24 -1.66 -15.21 -7.54
N ALA A 25 -2.33 -15.67 -6.49
CA ALA A 25 -2.77 -17.07 -6.38
C ALA A 25 -3.69 -17.45 -7.54
N ARG A 26 -4.66 -16.62 -7.87
CA ARG A 26 -5.57 -16.80 -8.99
C ARG A 26 -4.83 -16.87 -10.31
N TYR A 27 -3.90 -15.95 -10.56
CA TYR A 27 -3.10 -15.95 -11.79
C TYR A 27 -2.30 -17.25 -11.93
N LEU A 28 -1.65 -17.72 -10.87
CA LEU A 28 -0.86 -18.96 -10.89
C LEU A 28 -1.73 -20.20 -11.18
N ILE A 29 -2.91 -20.25 -10.58
CA ILE A 29 -3.86 -21.36 -10.79
C ILE A 29 -4.45 -21.31 -12.20
N ASP A 30 -5.05 -20.18 -12.59
CA ASP A 30 -5.84 -20.05 -13.82
C ASP A 30 -4.98 -20.08 -15.08
N GLN A 31 -3.77 -19.48 -15.05
CA GLN A 31 -2.91 -19.35 -16.22
C GLN A 31 -1.82 -20.42 -16.31
N HIS A 32 -1.41 -21.00 -15.20
CA HIS A 32 -0.26 -21.92 -15.17
C HIS A 32 -0.56 -23.27 -14.53
N GLY A 33 -1.76 -23.50 -13.99
CA GLY A 33 -2.12 -24.74 -13.32
C GLY A 33 -1.26 -25.05 -12.08
N ILE A 34 -0.63 -24.03 -11.50
CA ILE A 34 0.22 -24.17 -10.32
C ILE A 34 -0.67 -24.27 -9.07
N GLU A 35 -0.51 -25.32 -8.30
CA GLU A 35 -1.19 -25.46 -7.02
C GLU A 35 -0.71 -24.39 -6.04
N VAL A 36 -1.65 -23.69 -5.39
CA VAL A 36 -1.33 -22.67 -4.39
C VAL A 36 -1.93 -23.06 -3.05
N VAL A 37 -1.10 -23.07 -2.03
CA VAL A 37 -1.49 -23.22 -0.62
C VAL A 37 -1.38 -21.85 0.04
N VAL A 38 -2.42 -21.42 0.77
CA VAL A 38 -2.40 -20.14 1.47
C VAL A 38 -2.58 -20.35 2.98
N VAL A 39 -1.62 -19.87 3.75
CA VAL A 39 -1.67 -19.88 5.21
C VAL A 39 -1.95 -18.46 5.70
N HIS A 40 -3.08 -18.26 6.37
CA HIS A 40 -3.54 -16.94 6.79
C HIS A 40 -4.13 -16.93 8.20
N ILE A 41 -4.40 -15.74 8.74
CA ILE A 41 -5.06 -15.59 10.04
C ILE A 41 -6.58 -15.54 9.83
N ASP A 42 -7.30 -16.30 10.64
CA ASP A 42 -8.76 -16.20 10.76
C ASP A 42 -9.11 -14.97 11.59
N ARG A 43 -9.37 -13.87 10.90
CA ARG A 43 -9.68 -12.59 11.51
C ARG A 43 -10.54 -11.74 10.58
N THR A 44 -11.55 -11.08 11.15
CA THR A 44 -12.27 -10.01 10.48
C THR A 44 -11.36 -8.77 10.31
N TYR A 45 -11.47 -8.10 9.18
CA TYR A 45 -10.72 -6.88 8.88
C TYR A 45 -11.70 -5.70 8.72
N ASP A 46 -11.45 -4.62 9.47
CA ASP A 46 -12.33 -3.44 9.49
C ASP A 46 -11.99 -2.42 8.37
N GLY A 47 -11.00 -2.71 7.55
CA GLY A 47 -10.61 -1.85 6.41
C GLY A 47 -11.38 -2.22 5.14
N GLY A 48 -11.51 -1.23 4.23
CA GLY A 48 -12.15 -1.44 2.94
C GLY A 48 -11.42 -2.48 2.08
N GLY A 49 -12.13 -3.03 1.13
CA GLY A 49 -11.67 -4.01 0.16
C GLY A 49 -12.82 -4.87 -0.36
N ALA A 50 -12.65 -5.50 -1.51
CA ALA A 50 -13.67 -6.38 -2.06
C ALA A 50 -13.69 -7.71 -1.30
N ILE A 51 -14.88 -8.15 -0.90
CA ILE A 51 -15.08 -9.50 -0.38
C ILE A 51 -15.04 -10.46 -1.56
N ARG A 52 -14.08 -11.37 -1.54
CA ARG A 52 -13.88 -12.37 -2.61
C ARG A 52 -13.94 -13.78 -2.04
N GLN A 53 -14.27 -14.74 -2.89
CA GLN A 53 -14.12 -16.15 -2.53
C GLN A 53 -12.63 -16.52 -2.55
N PRO A 54 -12.14 -17.29 -1.57
CA PRO A 54 -10.76 -17.75 -1.57
C PRO A 54 -10.49 -18.66 -2.78
N VAL A 55 -9.25 -18.63 -3.28
CA VAL A 55 -8.76 -19.56 -4.31
C VAL A 55 -7.57 -20.34 -3.75
N GLY A 56 -7.33 -21.55 -4.27
CA GLY A 56 -6.31 -22.46 -3.77
C GLY A 56 -6.71 -23.18 -2.48
N GLU A 57 -5.78 -23.96 -1.93
CA GLU A 57 -5.96 -24.64 -0.65
C GLU A 57 -5.66 -23.66 0.50
N THR A 58 -6.62 -23.41 1.38
CA THR A 58 -6.47 -22.40 2.45
C THR A 58 -6.37 -23.04 3.84
N HIS A 59 -5.47 -22.53 4.66
CA HIS A 59 -5.28 -22.93 6.05
C HIS A 59 -5.33 -21.71 6.96
N ALA A 60 -6.43 -21.56 7.67
CA ALA A 60 -6.61 -20.52 8.65
C ALA A 60 -5.90 -20.86 9.99
N VAL A 61 -5.33 -19.85 10.62
CA VAL A 61 -4.76 -19.88 11.97
C VAL A 61 -5.55 -18.92 12.84
N GLN A 62 -6.00 -19.39 14.00
CA GLN A 62 -6.72 -18.55 14.95
C GLN A 62 -5.78 -17.54 15.59
N THR A 63 -6.17 -16.26 15.61
CA THR A 63 -5.48 -15.25 16.40
C THR A 63 -5.91 -15.29 17.86
N ILE A 64 -4.98 -14.99 18.76
CA ILE A 64 -5.24 -14.98 20.20
C ILE A 64 -6.03 -13.76 20.67
N TYR A 65 -6.12 -12.70 19.85
CA TYR A 65 -6.81 -11.47 20.23
C TYR A 65 -7.34 -10.69 19.03
N GLN A 66 -8.64 -10.37 19.06
CA GLN A 66 -9.33 -9.58 18.03
C GLN A 66 -9.89 -8.24 18.53
N GLY A 67 -9.66 -7.90 19.81
CA GLY A 67 -10.19 -6.69 20.43
C GLY A 67 -9.47 -5.39 20.00
N LYS A 68 -9.88 -4.26 20.61
CA LYS A 68 -9.40 -2.91 20.26
C LYS A 68 -8.13 -2.46 21.00
N ASN A 69 -7.69 -3.16 22.06
CA ASN A 69 -6.51 -2.76 22.84
C ASN A 69 -5.23 -2.86 21.98
N GLY A 70 -4.52 -1.75 21.79
CA GLY A 70 -3.36 -1.66 20.91
C GLY A 70 -2.19 -2.55 21.33
N LEU A 71 -1.90 -2.66 22.64
CA LEU A 71 -0.81 -3.50 23.14
C LEU A 71 -1.11 -5.00 22.93
N LEU A 72 -2.31 -5.44 23.24
CA LEU A 72 -2.72 -6.82 23.01
C LEU A 72 -2.76 -7.18 21.53
N ARG A 73 -3.15 -6.22 20.67
CA ARG A 73 -3.07 -6.39 19.20
C ARG A 73 -1.64 -6.53 18.69
N LEU A 74 -0.70 -5.79 19.29
CA LEU A 74 0.72 -5.90 18.95
C LEU A 74 1.28 -7.27 19.34
N LEU A 75 0.99 -7.73 20.58
CA LEU A 75 1.40 -9.05 21.07
C LEU A 75 0.76 -10.17 20.24
N ALA A 76 -0.54 -10.07 19.94
CA ALA A 76 -1.22 -11.02 19.08
C ALA A 76 -0.57 -11.07 17.68
N GLY A 77 -0.31 -9.92 17.07
CA GLY A 77 0.35 -9.86 15.76
C GLY A 77 1.76 -10.47 15.76
N PHE A 78 2.49 -10.35 16.87
CA PHE A 78 3.78 -11.01 17.03
C PHE A 78 3.64 -12.54 17.09
N LEU A 79 2.70 -13.07 17.89
CA LEU A 79 2.43 -14.50 18.01
C LEU A 79 1.77 -15.09 16.76
N ASP A 80 0.94 -14.30 16.07
CA ASP A 80 0.34 -14.67 14.79
C ASP A 80 1.43 -15.01 13.77
N GLY A 81 2.49 -14.18 13.68
CA GLY A 81 3.62 -14.43 12.78
C GLY A 81 4.32 -15.77 13.06
N PHE A 82 4.55 -16.08 14.34
CA PHE A 82 5.10 -17.38 14.74
C PHE A 82 4.19 -18.55 14.33
N SER A 83 2.91 -18.41 14.60
CA SER A 83 1.90 -19.47 14.32
C SER A 83 1.74 -19.70 12.83
N LEU A 84 1.76 -18.64 12.00
CA LEU A 84 1.71 -18.72 10.55
C LEU A 84 2.90 -19.52 9.99
N ILE A 85 4.13 -19.19 10.40
CA ILE A 85 5.32 -19.91 9.93
C ILE A 85 5.28 -21.38 10.38
N ARG A 86 4.89 -21.68 11.63
CA ARG A 86 4.76 -23.06 12.09
C ARG A 86 3.68 -23.84 11.33
N LYS A 87 2.55 -23.21 11.02
CA LYS A 87 1.51 -23.83 10.21
C LYS A 87 2.01 -24.11 8.80
N ALA A 88 2.67 -23.11 8.17
CA ALA A 88 3.23 -23.26 6.83
C ALA A 88 4.28 -24.38 6.75
N LEU A 89 5.12 -24.57 7.77
CA LEU A 89 6.07 -25.69 7.82
C LEU A 89 5.41 -27.07 7.89
N ARG A 90 4.14 -27.14 8.32
CA ARG A 90 3.40 -28.42 8.42
C ARG A 90 2.59 -28.75 7.18
N VAL A 91 1.99 -27.72 6.55
CA VAL A 91 1.04 -27.90 5.43
C VAL A 91 1.56 -27.37 4.12
N GLY A 92 2.59 -26.52 4.14
CA GLY A 92 3.16 -25.89 2.96
C GLY A 92 3.80 -26.89 2.01
N ARG A 93 3.69 -26.57 0.73
CA ARG A 93 4.30 -27.33 -0.38
C ARG A 93 5.08 -26.37 -1.27
N GLY A 94 6.24 -26.80 -1.73
CA GLY A 94 7.11 -25.99 -2.57
C GLY A 94 7.73 -24.79 -1.87
N PRO A 95 8.15 -23.76 -2.60
CA PRO A 95 8.70 -22.56 -2.02
C PRO A 95 7.68 -21.84 -1.11
N LEU A 96 8.19 -21.25 -0.02
CA LEU A 96 7.37 -20.44 0.91
C LEU A 96 7.49 -18.96 0.52
N LEU A 97 6.42 -18.36 0.03
CA LEU A 97 6.33 -16.92 -0.21
C LEU A 97 5.82 -16.22 1.06
N VAL A 98 6.72 -15.60 1.79
CA VAL A 98 6.44 -14.88 3.04
C VAL A 98 6.17 -13.43 2.72
N MET A 99 4.97 -12.93 3.04
CA MET A 99 4.65 -11.50 2.98
C MET A 99 5.05 -10.79 4.29
N THR A 100 4.88 -9.47 4.38
CA THR A 100 5.27 -8.71 5.58
C THR A 100 4.10 -8.42 6.54
N SER A 101 2.94 -9.04 6.33
CA SER A 101 1.78 -8.97 7.23
C SER A 101 1.49 -10.34 7.85
N PRO A 102 1.39 -10.45 9.19
CA PRO A 102 1.43 -9.39 10.21
C PRO A 102 2.82 -8.78 10.38
N PRO A 103 2.91 -7.61 11.03
CA PRO A 103 4.20 -7.09 11.49
C PRO A 103 5.03 -8.17 12.18
N MET A 104 6.33 -8.20 11.96
CA MET A 104 7.25 -9.23 12.49
C MET A 104 7.18 -10.60 11.81
N LEU A 105 6.36 -10.81 10.77
CA LEU A 105 6.40 -12.08 10.02
C LEU A 105 7.78 -12.37 9.42
N PRO A 106 8.50 -11.39 8.82
CA PRO A 106 9.89 -11.60 8.35
C PRO A 106 10.87 -11.97 9.46
N PHE A 107 10.70 -11.43 10.67
CA PHE A 107 11.49 -11.81 11.84
C PHE A 107 11.33 -13.32 12.14
N TRP A 108 10.11 -13.81 12.20
CA TRP A 108 9.85 -15.22 12.43
C TRP A 108 10.32 -16.12 11.28
N ALA A 109 10.18 -15.65 10.03
CA ALA A 109 10.73 -16.36 8.86
C ALA A 109 12.25 -16.53 9.01
N SER A 110 12.97 -15.46 9.33
CA SER A 110 14.42 -15.51 9.54
C SER A 110 14.84 -16.48 10.66
N LEU A 111 14.06 -16.57 11.74
CA LEU A 111 14.39 -17.43 12.87
C LEU A 111 14.02 -18.90 12.63
N LEU A 112 12.88 -19.17 12.01
CA LEU A 112 12.30 -20.52 11.94
C LEU A 112 12.60 -21.25 10.64
N LEU A 113 12.74 -20.54 9.50
CA LEU A 113 12.99 -21.15 8.19
C LEU A 113 14.49 -21.43 7.97
N ARG A 114 15.15 -22.00 8.99
CA ARG A 114 16.63 -22.19 8.98
C ARG A 114 17.11 -23.10 7.84
N LYS A 115 16.36 -24.10 7.49
CA LYS A 115 16.71 -25.10 6.47
C LYS A 115 15.75 -25.07 5.30
N THR A 116 14.71 -24.23 5.34
CA THR A 116 13.69 -24.12 4.32
C THR A 116 13.93 -22.85 3.52
N PRO A 117 14.16 -22.95 2.22
CA PRO A 117 14.26 -21.80 1.35
C PRO A 117 12.92 -21.06 1.31
N TYR A 118 12.96 -19.72 1.28
CA TYR A 118 11.77 -18.88 1.20
C TYR A 118 12.00 -17.67 0.30
N TRP A 119 10.93 -17.13 -0.21
CA TRP A 119 10.88 -15.85 -0.90
C TRP A 119 10.24 -14.82 0.01
N LEU A 120 10.70 -13.59 -0.05
CA LEU A 120 10.12 -12.48 0.73
C LEU A 120 9.40 -11.53 -0.23
N TRP A 121 8.10 -11.35 -0.01
CA TRP A 121 7.34 -10.28 -0.66
C TRP A 121 7.17 -9.13 0.33
N SER A 122 8.02 -8.12 0.16
CA SER A 122 8.02 -6.93 1.02
C SER A 122 6.84 -6.02 0.64
N MET A 123 5.98 -5.79 1.61
CA MET A 123 4.96 -4.73 1.63
C MET A 123 5.45 -3.62 2.55
N ASP A 124 4.70 -3.22 3.57
CA ASP A 124 5.24 -2.35 4.60
C ASP A 124 6.31 -3.09 5.43
N LEU A 125 7.44 -2.44 5.66
CA LEU A 125 8.56 -3.05 6.35
C LEU A 125 8.42 -2.89 7.87
N PHE A 126 8.40 -4.02 8.56
CA PHE A 126 8.49 -4.08 10.02
C PHE A 126 9.65 -5.00 10.42
N PRO A 127 10.42 -4.61 11.45
CA PRO A 127 10.12 -3.66 12.54
C PRO A 127 10.39 -2.18 12.25
N GLU A 128 10.88 -1.79 11.07
CA GLU A 128 11.21 -0.39 10.74
C GLU A 128 10.01 0.55 10.92
N GLY A 129 8.81 0.11 10.55
CA GLY A 129 7.58 0.87 10.72
C GLY A 129 7.33 1.27 12.17
N PHE A 130 7.75 0.49 13.17
CA PHE A 130 7.62 0.89 14.58
C PHE A 130 8.50 2.09 14.94
N ALA A 131 9.68 2.19 14.34
CA ALA A 131 10.54 3.36 14.52
C ALA A 131 10.00 4.58 13.75
N ALA A 132 9.51 4.37 12.53
CA ALA A 132 8.87 5.42 11.74
C ALA A 132 7.59 5.98 12.41
N GLU A 133 6.86 5.14 13.17
CA GLU A 133 5.72 5.57 14.00
C GLU A 133 6.15 6.27 15.32
N GLY A 134 7.44 6.33 15.62
CA GLY A 134 7.94 6.85 16.89
C GLY A 134 7.67 5.96 18.12
N LYS A 135 7.22 4.71 17.90
CA LYS A 135 6.93 3.76 19.00
C LYS A 135 8.17 3.21 19.67
N VAL A 136 9.28 3.22 18.97
CA VAL A 136 10.58 2.76 19.46
C VAL A 136 11.71 3.62 18.89
N SER A 137 12.69 3.95 19.71
CA SER A 137 13.88 4.64 19.22
C SER A 137 14.72 3.73 18.34
N PRO A 138 15.22 4.20 17.18
CA PRO A 138 16.19 3.44 16.36
C PRO A 138 17.49 3.07 17.10
N THR A 139 17.81 3.80 18.17
CA THR A 139 18.99 3.53 19.02
C THR A 139 18.73 2.50 20.11
N ASN A 140 17.48 2.09 20.35
CA ASN A 140 17.14 1.10 21.36
C ASN A 140 17.82 -0.24 21.08
N ALA A 141 18.49 -0.82 22.08
CA ALA A 141 19.28 -2.03 21.93
C ALA A 141 18.43 -3.26 21.52
N LEU A 142 17.22 -3.39 22.09
CA LEU A 142 16.28 -4.48 21.74
C LEU A 142 15.80 -4.32 20.30
N TYR A 143 15.42 -3.11 19.88
CA TYR A 143 15.02 -2.82 18.51
C TYR A 143 16.15 -3.17 17.52
N ARG A 144 17.38 -2.74 17.79
CA ARG A 144 18.56 -3.06 16.96
C ARG A 144 18.84 -4.56 16.90
N TRP A 145 18.62 -5.27 17.99
CA TRP A 145 18.74 -6.74 18.01
C TRP A 145 17.65 -7.37 17.12
N VAL A 146 16.39 -6.92 17.24
CA VAL A 146 15.28 -7.40 16.41
C VAL A 146 15.54 -7.15 14.92
N ILE A 147 15.98 -5.95 14.53
CA ILE A 147 16.39 -5.63 13.15
C ILE A 147 17.46 -6.62 12.68
N ARG A 148 18.51 -6.82 13.47
CA ARG A 148 19.59 -7.75 13.12
C ARG A 148 19.10 -9.18 12.94
N GLN A 149 18.15 -9.64 13.76
CA GLN A 149 17.56 -10.97 13.59
C GLN A 149 16.65 -11.06 12.38
N THR A 150 15.86 -10.01 12.07
CA THR A 150 14.99 -9.96 10.89
C THR A 150 15.77 -10.14 9.60
N TYR A 151 16.90 -9.43 9.48
CA TYR A 151 17.75 -9.45 8.28
C TYR A 151 18.94 -10.43 8.34
N ARG A 152 18.95 -11.30 9.34
CA ARG A 152 20.07 -12.26 9.50
C ARG A 152 20.15 -13.29 8.38
N ARG A 153 18.99 -13.65 7.81
CA ARG A 153 18.89 -14.67 6.77
C ARG A 153 18.20 -14.10 5.55
N ALA A 154 18.95 -14.03 4.47
CA ALA A 154 18.42 -13.60 3.21
C ALA A 154 17.43 -14.62 2.64
N PRO A 155 16.32 -14.17 2.04
CA PRO A 155 15.46 -15.00 1.23
C PRO A 155 16.17 -15.40 -0.07
N GLN A 156 15.71 -16.47 -0.72
CA GLN A 156 16.21 -16.83 -2.05
C GLN A 156 15.82 -15.81 -3.12
N ARG A 157 14.69 -15.15 -2.92
CA ARG A 157 14.12 -14.13 -3.83
C ARG A 157 13.51 -13.01 -3.00
N LEU A 158 13.68 -11.79 -3.47
CA LEU A 158 13.00 -10.62 -2.95
C LEU A 158 11.95 -10.18 -3.99
N ILE A 159 10.72 -9.99 -3.55
CA ILE A 159 9.67 -9.33 -4.31
C ILE A 159 9.41 -8.00 -3.63
N ALA A 160 9.71 -6.89 -4.29
CA ALA A 160 9.65 -5.55 -3.72
C ALA A 160 8.65 -4.67 -4.49
N LEU A 161 8.07 -3.70 -3.80
CA LEU A 161 7.06 -2.80 -4.39
C LEU A 161 7.66 -1.84 -5.42
N GLY A 162 8.96 -1.53 -5.29
CA GLY A 162 9.67 -0.67 -6.21
C GLY A 162 11.19 -0.73 -6.01
N PRO A 163 11.96 -0.01 -6.85
CA PRO A 163 13.42 -0.10 -6.84
C PRO A 163 14.07 0.49 -5.57
N ARG A 164 13.49 1.53 -4.98
CA ARG A 164 14.03 2.17 -3.76
C ARG A 164 13.85 1.29 -2.54
N GLN A 165 12.65 0.71 -2.37
CA GLN A 165 12.41 -0.28 -1.31
C GLN A 165 13.31 -1.50 -1.50
N ALA A 166 13.47 -2.00 -2.72
CA ALA A 166 14.37 -3.10 -3.01
C ALA A 166 15.80 -2.79 -2.57
N ALA A 167 16.34 -1.63 -2.95
CA ALA A 167 17.69 -1.20 -2.56
C ALA A 167 17.82 -1.10 -1.05
N HIS A 168 16.83 -0.55 -0.35
CA HIS A 168 16.81 -0.45 1.11
C HIS A 168 16.86 -1.84 1.78
N VAL A 169 16.04 -2.78 1.32
CA VAL A 169 16.00 -4.16 1.86
C VAL A 169 17.32 -4.90 1.59
N LEU A 170 17.86 -4.79 0.36
CA LEU A 170 19.15 -5.40 -0.01
C LEU A 170 20.29 -4.87 0.84
N ALA A 171 20.34 -3.56 1.11
CA ALA A 171 21.32 -2.96 1.99
C ALA A 171 21.25 -3.53 3.42
N LYS A 172 20.04 -3.83 3.92
CA LYS A 172 19.85 -4.46 5.25
C LYS A 172 20.38 -5.90 5.30
N TYR A 173 20.22 -6.65 4.21
CA TYR A 173 20.77 -8.01 4.11
C TYR A 173 22.29 -8.01 3.86
N GLY A 174 22.86 -6.91 3.36
CA GLY A 174 24.28 -6.81 3.05
C GLY A 174 24.76 -7.72 1.92
N GLN A 175 23.85 -8.19 1.06
CA GLN A 175 24.16 -9.06 -0.07
C GLN A 175 23.15 -8.90 -1.21
N THR A 176 23.55 -9.28 -2.41
CA THR A 176 22.67 -9.30 -3.57
C THR A 176 21.70 -10.48 -3.50
N ILE A 177 20.41 -10.20 -3.68
CA ILE A 177 19.33 -11.18 -3.75
C ILE A 177 18.61 -10.95 -5.06
N PRO A 178 18.35 -12.00 -5.88
CA PRO A 178 17.53 -11.86 -7.07
C PRO A 178 16.18 -11.24 -6.74
N THR A 179 15.85 -10.13 -7.41
CA THR A 179 14.72 -9.28 -7.05
C THR A 179 13.72 -9.17 -8.19
N ILE A 180 12.44 -9.26 -7.86
CA ILE A 180 11.30 -9.00 -8.75
C ILE A 180 10.60 -7.73 -8.24
N GLN A 181 10.31 -6.79 -9.12
CA GLN A 181 9.51 -5.62 -8.77
C GLN A 181 8.04 -5.90 -9.03
N LEU A 182 7.21 -5.79 -8.00
CA LEU A 182 5.77 -6.05 -8.07
C LEU A 182 5.02 -4.94 -7.32
N PRO A 183 4.63 -3.84 -8.01
CA PRO A 183 3.86 -2.76 -7.41
C PRO A 183 2.51 -3.26 -6.87
N CYS A 184 2.10 -2.80 -5.70
CA CYS A 184 0.79 -3.12 -5.13
C CYS A 184 -0.26 -2.05 -5.48
N GLY A 185 -1.54 -2.44 -5.49
CA GLY A 185 -2.65 -1.52 -5.76
C GLY A 185 -2.88 -1.23 -7.24
N VAL A 186 -2.20 -1.95 -8.14
CA VAL A 186 -2.41 -1.81 -9.59
C VAL A 186 -3.78 -2.33 -9.98
N LEU A 187 -4.55 -1.49 -10.67
CA LEU A 187 -5.88 -1.84 -11.18
C LEU A 187 -5.74 -2.58 -12.52
N MET A 188 -5.80 -3.91 -12.47
CA MET A 188 -5.72 -4.75 -13.69
C MET A 188 -7.00 -4.68 -14.53
N HIS A 189 -8.14 -4.55 -13.85
CA HIS A 189 -9.44 -4.34 -14.46
C HIS A 189 -10.09 -3.15 -13.78
N GLN A 190 -10.50 -2.17 -14.57
CA GLN A 190 -11.10 -0.97 -14.05
C GLN A 190 -12.58 -0.93 -14.46
N GLU A 191 -13.45 -1.18 -13.48
CA GLU A 191 -14.86 -0.80 -13.60
C GLU A 191 -14.94 0.70 -13.39
N ARG A 192 -15.63 1.40 -14.30
CA ARG A 192 -15.89 2.84 -14.22
C ARG A 192 -17.38 3.05 -14.16
N ASP A 193 -17.84 3.79 -13.17
CA ASP A 193 -19.23 4.24 -13.14
C ASP A 193 -19.46 5.16 -14.34
N PRO A 194 -20.54 4.96 -15.11
CA PRO A 194 -20.80 5.75 -16.31
C PRO A 194 -21.34 7.15 -15.98
N ALA A 195 -21.95 7.32 -14.82
CA ALA A 195 -22.57 8.56 -14.38
C ALA A 195 -21.79 9.19 -13.21
N PRO A 196 -21.66 10.53 -13.19
CA PRO A 196 -21.01 11.22 -12.10
C PRO A 196 -21.75 11.01 -10.77
N PRO A 197 -21.02 10.81 -9.68
CA PRO A 197 -21.61 10.69 -8.34
C PRO A 197 -22.19 12.04 -7.88
N ALA A 198 -23.04 12.01 -6.86
CA ALA A 198 -23.73 13.19 -6.34
C ALA A 198 -22.82 14.34 -5.90
N TRP A 199 -21.55 14.03 -5.55
CA TRP A 199 -20.56 15.03 -5.17
C TRP A 199 -19.87 15.71 -6.36
N ARG A 200 -20.08 15.24 -7.61
CA ARG A 200 -19.50 15.81 -8.82
C ARG A 200 -20.56 16.50 -9.66
N THR A 201 -20.49 17.82 -9.80
CA THR A 201 -21.32 18.57 -10.73
C THR A 201 -20.66 18.58 -12.12
N PRO A 202 -21.31 18.06 -13.15
CA PRO A 202 -20.76 18.09 -14.50
C PRO A 202 -20.64 19.52 -15.04
N ASN A 203 -19.54 19.81 -15.72
CA ASN A 203 -19.33 21.06 -16.46
C ASN A 203 -19.44 22.35 -15.64
N ASP A 204 -19.18 22.29 -14.34
CA ASP A 204 -19.17 23.48 -13.47
C ASP A 204 -17.88 24.31 -13.56
N GLY A 205 -16.90 23.85 -14.34
CA GLY A 205 -15.62 24.50 -14.52
C GLY A 205 -14.65 24.36 -13.34
N LEU A 206 -15.03 23.60 -12.29
CA LEU A 206 -14.23 23.44 -11.09
C LEU A 206 -13.31 22.21 -11.17
N ILE A 207 -12.17 22.31 -10.49
CA ILE A 207 -11.20 21.22 -10.34
C ILE A 207 -11.53 20.45 -9.05
N TYR A 208 -11.76 19.14 -9.19
CA TYR A 208 -12.08 18.27 -8.07
C TYR A 208 -10.83 17.57 -7.54
N LEU A 209 -10.36 18.02 -6.39
CA LEU A 209 -9.34 17.35 -5.61
C LEU A 209 -10.01 16.28 -4.73
N GLY A 210 -9.33 15.17 -4.46
CA GLY A 210 -9.94 14.15 -3.59
C GLY A 210 -8.93 13.37 -2.77
N TYR A 211 -9.36 12.96 -1.57
CA TYR A 211 -8.65 11.98 -0.76
C TYR A 211 -9.60 10.89 -0.32
N ALA A 212 -9.33 9.65 -0.72
CA ALA A 212 -10.13 8.49 -0.36
C ALA A 212 -9.30 7.49 0.45
N GLY A 213 -9.69 7.22 1.70
CA GLY A 213 -9.14 6.13 2.48
C GLY A 213 -8.52 6.49 3.82
N ASN A 214 -7.65 5.61 4.29
CA ASN A 214 -7.03 5.67 5.60
C ASN A 214 -6.01 6.82 5.71
N VAL A 215 -6.20 7.68 6.72
CA VAL A 215 -5.20 8.66 7.18
C VAL A 215 -4.46 8.04 8.38
N GLY A 216 -3.67 7.01 8.08
CA GLY A 216 -2.88 6.28 9.08
C GLY A 216 -1.54 6.93 9.40
N GLN A 217 -0.69 6.21 10.12
CA GLN A 217 0.58 6.75 10.65
C GLN A 217 1.55 7.21 9.56
N ALA A 218 1.61 6.52 8.43
CA ALA A 218 2.47 6.87 7.31
C ALA A 218 2.03 8.13 6.54
N HIS A 219 0.81 8.64 6.80
CA HIS A 219 0.24 9.77 6.07
C HIS A 219 0.30 11.08 6.86
N SER A 220 0.39 12.20 6.13
CA SER A 220 0.43 13.54 6.70
C SER A 220 -0.96 14.15 6.82
N ALA A 221 -1.47 14.31 8.05
CA ALA A 221 -2.66 15.12 8.30
C ALA A 221 -2.41 16.60 8.01
N ALA A 222 -1.19 17.10 8.32
CA ALA A 222 -0.80 18.47 8.08
C ALA A 222 -0.89 18.88 6.60
N PHE A 223 -0.53 17.95 5.68
CA PHE A 223 -0.70 18.18 4.24
C PHE A 223 -2.18 18.39 3.87
N LEU A 224 -3.08 17.51 4.32
CA LEU A 224 -4.51 17.64 4.05
C LEU A 224 -5.08 18.92 4.68
N GLN A 225 -4.67 19.23 5.91
CA GLN A 225 -5.08 20.48 6.58
C GLN A 225 -4.59 21.72 5.83
N SER A 226 -3.39 21.69 5.25
CA SER A 226 -2.86 22.77 4.43
C SER A 226 -3.70 22.95 3.16
N VAL A 227 -4.03 21.87 2.45
CA VAL A 227 -4.93 21.92 1.27
C VAL A 227 -6.28 22.53 1.66
N ILE A 228 -6.88 22.13 2.80
CA ILE A 228 -8.17 22.67 3.28
C ILE A 228 -8.06 24.16 3.59
N ARG A 229 -7.00 24.60 4.26
CA ARG A 229 -6.82 26.01 4.65
C ARG A 229 -6.65 26.93 3.46
N HIS A 230 -5.98 26.47 2.41
CA HIS A 230 -5.64 27.27 1.23
C HIS A 230 -6.54 27.03 0.02
N LEU A 231 -7.60 26.21 0.17
CA LEU A 231 -8.55 25.92 -0.89
C LEU A 231 -9.26 27.21 -1.34
N ASP A 232 -9.24 27.50 -2.63
CA ASP A 232 -10.07 28.51 -3.25
C ASP A 232 -11.36 27.87 -3.77
N PRO A 233 -12.52 28.08 -3.11
CA PRO A 233 -13.77 27.45 -3.48
C PRO A 233 -14.36 27.96 -4.81
N THR A 234 -13.81 29.02 -5.40
CA THR A 234 -14.21 29.48 -6.73
C THR A 234 -13.57 28.68 -7.86
N ARG A 235 -12.46 27.96 -7.57
CA ARG A 235 -11.71 27.14 -8.52
C ARG A 235 -11.76 25.65 -8.21
N PHE A 236 -11.93 25.30 -6.93
CA PHE A 236 -11.73 23.91 -6.48
C PHE A 236 -12.92 23.39 -5.67
N ARG A 237 -13.10 22.06 -5.73
CA ARG A 237 -13.84 21.26 -4.74
C ARG A 237 -12.91 20.21 -4.16
N LEU A 238 -12.97 20.01 -2.85
CA LEU A 238 -12.19 19.00 -2.15
C LEU A 238 -13.12 17.93 -1.59
N VAL A 239 -13.07 16.73 -2.18
CA VAL A 239 -13.90 15.58 -1.78
C VAL A 239 -13.10 14.70 -0.82
N LEU A 240 -13.59 14.52 0.40
CA LEU A 240 -12.92 13.80 1.46
C LEU A 240 -13.74 12.59 1.93
N ALA A 241 -13.13 11.40 1.83
CA ALA A 241 -13.63 10.14 2.39
C ALA A 241 -12.56 9.59 3.34
N LEU A 242 -12.54 10.06 4.60
CA LEU A 242 -11.44 9.83 5.54
C LEU A 242 -11.84 8.84 6.63
N TYR A 243 -10.94 7.91 6.92
CA TYR A 243 -10.93 7.10 8.13
C TYR A 243 -9.49 6.91 8.64
N GLY A 244 -9.33 6.30 9.81
CA GLY A 244 -8.01 6.05 10.39
C GLY A 244 -7.64 6.99 11.52
N THR A 245 -6.46 6.77 12.09
CA THR A 245 -6.05 7.36 13.38
C THR A 245 -5.90 8.88 13.37
N LYS A 246 -5.66 9.49 12.20
CA LYS A 246 -5.49 10.94 12.04
C LYS A 246 -6.69 11.62 11.37
N ALA A 247 -7.77 10.89 11.05
CA ALA A 247 -8.92 11.43 10.33
C ALA A 247 -9.61 12.57 11.08
N GLU A 248 -9.81 12.43 12.41
CA GLU A 248 -10.42 13.45 13.26
C GLU A 248 -9.65 14.77 13.23
N GLN A 249 -8.31 14.72 13.16
CA GLN A 249 -7.48 15.94 13.08
C GLN A 249 -7.73 16.70 11.77
N VAL A 250 -8.03 15.99 10.67
CA VAL A 250 -8.35 16.61 9.39
C VAL A 250 -9.77 17.16 9.41
N TRP A 251 -10.74 16.39 9.95
CA TRP A 251 -12.12 16.83 10.05
C TRP A 251 -12.26 18.11 10.89
N ALA A 252 -11.50 18.26 11.96
CA ALA A 252 -11.50 19.46 12.81
C ALA A 252 -11.18 20.76 12.02
N VAL A 253 -10.49 20.65 10.88
CA VAL A 253 -10.17 21.81 10.01
C VAL A 253 -11.12 21.88 8.82
N ALA A 254 -11.72 20.76 8.41
CA ALA A 254 -12.58 20.65 7.25
C ALA A 254 -14.03 21.09 7.52
N ASP A 255 -14.51 20.92 8.75
CA ASP A 255 -15.90 21.20 9.10
C ASP A 255 -16.26 22.67 8.89
N GLY A 256 -17.36 22.91 8.15
CA GLY A 256 -17.84 24.25 7.80
C GLY A 256 -17.01 24.99 6.74
N ARG A 257 -15.99 24.39 6.16
CA ARG A 257 -15.19 25.01 5.08
C ARG A 257 -15.93 24.94 3.76
N GLU A 258 -16.09 26.09 3.11
CA GLU A 258 -16.62 26.18 1.76
C GLU A 258 -15.75 25.42 0.76
N GLY A 259 -16.37 24.72 -0.20
CA GLY A 259 -15.66 23.94 -1.21
C GLY A 259 -15.22 22.55 -0.74
N VAL A 260 -15.37 22.22 0.56
CA VAL A 260 -15.08 20.87 1.08
C VAL A 260 -16.35 20.02 1.11
N ILE A 261 -16.27 18.84 0.51
CA ILE A 261 -17.38 17.87 0.42
C ILE A 261 -17.00 16.62 1.21
N ARG A 262 -17.75 16.33 2.26
CA ARG A 262 -17.60 15.11 3.05
C ARG A 262 -18.45 14.00 2.46
N VAL A 263 -17.82 12.84 2.19
CA VAL A 263 -18.52 11.64 1.74
C VAL A 263 -18.10 10.42 2.58
N PRO A 264 -18.95 9.43 2.77
CA PRO A 264 -18.61 8.25 3.59
C PRO A 264 -17.55 7.37 2.91
N ASN A 265 -17.59 7.30 1.59
CA ASN A 265 -16.68 6.50 0.78
C ASN A 265 -16.63 7.04 -0.66
N ILE A 266 -15.50 6.82 -1.35
CA ILE A 266 -15.37 6.98 -2.80
C ILE A 266 -14.98 5.61 -3.35
N PRO A 267 -15.91 4.89 -4.01
CA PRO A 267 -15.59 3.61 -4.65
C PRO A 267 -14.49 3.74 -5.70
N ARG A 268 -13.72 2.66 -5.93
CA ARG A 268 -12.68 2.66 -6.98
C ARG A 268 -13.25 3.00 -8.37
N SER A 269 -14.48 2.60 -8.66
CA SER A 269 -15.20 2.93 -9.91
C SER A 269 -15.48 4.42 -10.10
N GLN A 270 -15.42 5.22 -9.03
CA GLN A 270 -15.67 6.66 -9.05
C GLN A 270 -14.40 7.53 -8.96
N LEU A 271 -13.23 6.93 -8.73
CA LEU A 271 -11.98 7.69 -8.59
C LEU A 271 -11.65 8.52 -9.82
N HIS A 272 -12.05 8.09 -11.01
CA HIS A 272 -11.82 8.80 -12.27
C HIS A 272 -12.58 10.13 -12.38
N PHE A 273 -13.58 10.39 -11.53
CA PHE A 273 -14.27 11.67 -11.44
C PHE A 273 -13.48 12.72 -10.64
N LEU A 274 -12.40 12.35 -9.97
CA LEU A 274 -11.48 13.29 -9.35
C LEU A 274 -10.45 13.76 -10.38
N ASP A 275 -10.24 15.08 -10.45
CA ASP A 275 -9.25 15.66 -11.37
C ASP A 275 -7.82 15.47 -10.86
N VAL A 276 -7.63 15.50 -9.53
CA VAL A 276 -6.35 15.20 -8.87
C VAL A 276 -6.64 14.45 -7.57
N GLN A 277 -5.92 13.36 -7.31
CA GLN A 277 -6.00 12.65 -6.05
C GLN A 277 -4.85 13.03 -5.11
N LEU A 278 -5.19 13.28 -3.85
CA LEU A 278 -4.21 13.67 -2.84
C LEU A 278 -3.57 12.44 -2.22
N VAL A 279 -2.26 12.41 -2.17
CA VAL A 279 -1.49 11.33 -1.55
C VAL A 279 -0.37 11.91 -0.72
N SER A 280 -0.09 11.31 0.42
CA SER A 280 1.06 11.70 1.23
C SER A 280 1.80 10.49 1.77
N LEU A 281 3.11 10.65 1.95
CA LEU A 281 3.97 9.72 2.65
C LEU A 281 4.96 10.52 3.50
N LEU A 282 4.94 10.29 4.81
CA LEU A 282 5.87 10.97 5.71
C LEU A 282 7.33 10.52 5.44
N PRO A 283 8.33 11.41 5.61
CA PRO A 283 9.73 11.10 5.30
C PRO A 283 10.27 9.85 5.99
N GLU A 284 9.83 9.58 7.22
CA GLU A 284 10.23 8.40 7.99
C GLU A 284 9.80 7.08 7.33
N TRP A 285 8.83 7.15 6.40
CA TRP A 285 8.28 6.00 5.69
C TRP A 285 8.77 5.87 4.25
N THR A 286 9.65 6.75 3.78
CA THR A 286 10.09 6.87 2.37
C THR A 286 10.44 5.53 1.71
N HIS A 287 11.21 4.67 2.41
CA HIS A 287 11.62 3.35 1.89
C HIS A 287 10.90 2.17 2.57
N ILE A 288 10.01 2.47 3.52
CA ILE A 288 9.34 1.46 4.36
C ILE A 288 8.00 1.05 3.75
N ALA A 289 7.28 1.99 3.15
CA ALA A 289 5.96 1.76 2.58
C ALA A 289 5.80 2.42 1.21
N VAL A 290 4.92 1.84 0.39
CA VAL A 290 4.45 2.44 -0.87
C VAL A 290 2.93 2.53 -0.79
N PRO A 291 2.34 3.73 -0.64
CA PRO A 291 0.90 3.90 -0.56
C PRO A 291 0.18 3.36 -1.81
N SER A 292 -0.55 2.26 -1.66
CA SER A 292 -1.32 1.66 -2.76
C SER A 292 -2.35 2.60 -3.37
N LYS A 293 -2.81 3.61 -2.60
CA LYS A 293 -3.72 4.64 -3.10
C LYS A 293 -3.08 5.51 -4.20
N ALA A 294 -1.76 5.75 -4.16
CA ALA A 294 -1.05 6.46 -5.23
C ALA A 294 -1.15 5.67 -6.55
N VAL A 295 -0.87 4.37 -6.48
CA VAL A 295 -0.92 3.47 -7.64
C VAL A 295 -2.36 3.32 -8.15
N SER A 296 -3.34 3.18 -7.24
CA SER A 296 -4.76 3.08 -7.62
C SER A 296 -5.30 4.37 -8.23
N ALA A 297 -4.84 5.55 -7.76
CA ALA A 297 -5.19 6.83 -8.34
C ALA A 297 -4.74 6.92 -9.81
N ILE A 298 -3.48 6.61 -10.07
CA ILE A 298 -2.94 6.55 -11.43
C ILE A 298 -3.69 5.51 -12.27
N GLY A 299 -3.99 4.34 -11.71
CA GLY A 299 -4.81 3.32 -12.36
C GLY A 299 -6.19 3.80 -12.75
N SER A 300 -6.80 4.74 -12.01
CA SER A 300 -8.08 5.35 -12.35
C SER A 300 -7.97 6.38 -13.49
N GLY A 301 -6.76 6.76 -13.89
CA GLY A 301 -6.47 7.80 -14.88
C GLY A 301 -6.41 9.21 -14.28
N SER A 302 -6.37 9.34 -12.95
CA SER A 302 -6.23 10.63 -12.27
C SER A 302 -4.76 10.86 -11.89
N PRO A 303 -4.19 12.04 -12.16
CA PRO A 303 -2.91 12.44 -11.61
C PRO A 303 -2.98 12.60 -10.09
N ILE A 304 -1.84 12.62 -9.44
CA ILE A 304 -1.76 12.80 -8.00
C ILE A 304 -1.03 14.09 -7.61
N LEU A 305 -1.49 14.73 -6.53
CA LEU A 305 -0.71 15.69 -5.77
C LEU A 305 -0.07 14.91 -4.62
N PHE A 306 1.23 14.72 -4.70
CA PHE A 306 1.98 13.91 -3.76
C PHE A 306 2.82 14.78 -2.83
N TYR A 307 2.57 14.66 -1.52
CA TYR A 307 3.45 15.18 -0.49
C TYR A 307 4.34 14.06 0.05
N GLY A 308 5.65 14.17 -0.15
CA GLY A 308 6.61 13.17 0.30
C GLY A 308 8.02 13.42 -0.21
N ASP A 309 8.92 12.48 0.08
CA ASP A 309 10.29 12.54 -0.41
C ASP A 309 10.34 12.11 -1.89
N PRO A 310 11.01 12.87 -2.78
CA PRO A 310 11.20 12.49 -4.18
C PRO A 310 12.00 11.19 -4.38
N ASP A 311 12.72 10.71 -3.38
CA ASP A 311 13.42 9.42 -3.42
C ASP A 311 12.51 8.23 -3.02
N SER A 312 11.21 8.45 -2.76
CA SER A 312 10.26 7.38 -2.50
C SER A 312 9.83 6.66 -3.79
N ASP A 313 9.56 5.35 -3.69
CA ASP A 313 8.97 4.60 -4.82
C ASP A 313 7.62 5.15 -5.26
N SER A 314 6.86 5.78 -4.36
CA SER A 314 5.62 6.47 -4.69
C SER A 314 5.80 7.61 -5.68
N TYR A 315 6.93 8.29 -5.65
CA TYR A 315 7.26 9.32 -6.65
C TYR A 315 7.99 8.72 -7.85
N VAL A 316 9.05 7.95 -7.62
CA VAL A 316 9.90 7.40 -8.69
C VAL A 316 9.11 6.60 -9.73
N LEU A 317 8.13 5.82 -9.30
CA LEU A 317 7.29 5.02 -10.21
C LEU A 317 6.22 5.83 -10.94
N LEU A 318 5.82 6.99 -10.42
CA LEU A 318 4.62 7.74 -10.83
C LEU A 318 4.92 9.19 -11.25
N GLN A 319 6.18 9.59 -11.31
CA GLN A 319 6.62 11.00 -11.44
C GLN A 319 6.00 11.74 -12.61
N GLU A 320 5.78 11.08 -13.75
CA GLU A 320 5.23 11.69 -14.95
C GLU A 320 3.78 12.15 -14.77
N ALA A 321 3.04 11.50 -13.85
CA ALA A 321 1.65 11.80 -13.53
C ALA A 321 1.48 12.46 -12.15
N THR A 322 2.57 12.99 -11.58
CA THR A 322 2.60 13.51 -10.22
C THR A 322 2.95 14.99 -10.19
N PHE A 323 2.16 15.76 -9.44
CA PHE A 323 2.56 17.06 -8.90
C PHE A 323 3.22 16.80 -7.55
N LEU A 324 4.49 17.20 -7.39
CA LEU A 324 5.25 16.94 -6.17
C LEU A 324 5.23 18.15 -5.24
N ILE A 325 4.90 17.91 -3.97
CA ILE A 325 5.27 18.78 -2.85
C ILE A 325 6.35 18.06 -2.07
N ASP A 326 7.58 18.53 -2.20
CA ASP A 326 8.75 17.92 -1.55
C ASP A 326 8.65 18.09 -0.03
N ALA A 327 8.65 16.98 0.70
CA ALA A 327 8.54 16.99 2.15
C ALA A 327 9.73 17.66 2.89
N ARG A 328 10.79 18.00 2.18
CA ARG A 328 11.93 18.80 2.70
C ARG A 328 11.66 20.30 2.66
N GLN A 329 10.56 20.74 2.05
CA GLN A 329 10.14 22.13 1.93
C GLN A 329 8.93 22.42 2.83
N ASP A 330 8.57 23.69 2.95
CA ASP A 330 7.37 24.10 3.68
C ASP A 330 6.09 23.61 2.99
N ILE A 331 5.25 22.93 3.73
CA ILE A 331 4.00 22.35 3.22
C ILE A 331 3.06 23.43 2.68
N ASP A 332 2.86 24.52 3.45
CA ASP A 332 1.91 25.57 3.10
C ASP A 332 2.37 26.30 1.83
N GLN A 333 3.68 26.52 1.68
CA GLN A 333 4.24 27.12 0.49
C GLN A 333 4.02 26.22 -0.75
N GLY A 334 4.30 24.92 -0.64
CA GLY A 334 4.11 23.97 -1.74
C GLY A 334 2.65 23.82 -2.13
N VAL A 335 1.75 23.76 -1.15
CA VAL A 335 0.29 23.67 -1.40
C VAL A 335 -0.22 24.95 -2.06
N LYS A 336 0.16 26.14 -1.57
CA LYS A 336 -0.22 27.43 -2.17
C LYS A 336 0.27 27.54 -3.63
N ALA A 337 1.52 27.17 -3.91
CA ALA A 337 2.08 27.19 -5.24
C ALA A 337 1.25 26.29 -6.19
N PHE A 338 0.96 25.04 -5.80
CA PHE A 338 0.14 24.16 -6.60
C PHE A 338 -1.26 24.75 -6.85
N LEU A 339 -1.97 25.21 -5.82
CA LEU A 339 -3.33 25.72 -5.96
C LEU A 339 -3.41 27.02 -6.79
N SER A 340 -2.36 27.86 -6.77
CA SER A 340 -2.32 29.10 -7.58
C SER A 340 -1.92 28.84 -9.03
N GLU A 341 -1.01 27.92 -9.29
CA GLU A 341 -0.32 27.75 -10.57
C GLU A 341 -0.90 26.66 -11.47
N VAL A 342 -1.65 25.69 -10.88
CA VAL A 342 -2.19 24.58 -11.66
C VAL A 342 -3.18 25.07 -12.73
N THR A 343 -2.92 24.65 -14.00
CA THR A 343 -3.73 25.02 -15.17
C THR A 343 -4.47 23.80 -15.72
N ALA A 344 -5.49 24.04 -16.55
CA ALA A 344 -6.22 22.98 -17.24
C ALA A 344 -5.31 22.16 -18.17
N ASP A 345 -4.35 22.83 -18.84
CA ASP A 345 -3.38 22.17 -19.74
C ASP A 345 -2.46 21.22 -18.97
N GLN A 346 -1.92 21.66 -17.84
CA GLN A 346 -1.11 20.81 -16.96
C GLN A 346 -1.89 19.60 -16.43
N LEU A 347 -3.17 19.79 -16.07
CA LEU A 347 -4.03 18.68 -15.66
C LEU A 347 -4.28 17.70 -16.79
N SER A 348 -4.53 18.19 -18.00
CA SER A 348 -4.73 17.35 -19.19
C SER A 348 -3.48 16.53 -19.50
N GLU A 349 -2.30 17.17 -19.50
CA GLU A 349 -1.00 16.50 -19.70
C GLU A 349 -0.78 15.41 -18.65
N ARG A 350 -0.99 15.71 -17.36
CA ARG A 350 -0.80 14.74 -16.28
C ARG A 350 -1.82 13.61 -16.32
N LYS A 351 -3.07 13.85 -16.77
CA LYS A 351 -4.06 12.80 -17.00
C LYS A 351 -3.64 11.83 -18.11
N GLN A 352 -3.09 12.37 -19.21
CA GLN A 352 -2.55 11.52 -20.28
C GLN A 352 -1.34 10.70 -19.79
N ALA A 353 -0.43 11.32 -19.06
CA ALA A 353 0.68 10.62 -18.43
C ALA A 353 0.20 9.53 -17.45
N ALA A 354 -0.85 9.77 -16.66
CA ALA A 354 -1.41 8.78 -15.76
C ALA A 354 -1.89 7.52 -16.50
N GLN A 355 -2.47 7.65 -17.68
CA GLN A 355 -2.88 6.50 -18.50
C GLN A 355 -1.67 5.68 -18.96
N GLN A 356 -0.58 6.32 -19.39
CA GLN A 356 0.64 5.62 -19.82
C GLN A 356 1.33 4.93 -18.64
N VAL A 357 1.42 5.62 -17.50
CA VAL A 357 1.98 5.04 -16.27
C VAL A 357 1.14 3.85 -15.80
N ALA A 358 -0.20 3.93 -15.87
CA ALA A 358 -1.08 2.82 -15.51
C ALA A 358 -0.81 1.58 -16.38
N LEU A 359 -0.66 1.74 -17.69
CA LEU A 359 -0.33 0.63 -18.60
C LEU A 359 1.05 0.03 -18.28
N ARG A 360 2.05 0.87 -18.00
CA ARG A 360 3.39 0.43 -17.57
C ARG A 360 3.33 -0.39 -16.29
N LEU A 361 2.58 0.06 -15.28
CA LEU A 361 2.41 -0.66 -14.02
C LEU A 361 1.70 -1.99 -14.21
N GLN A 362 0.66 -2.04 -15.05
CA GLN A 362 -0.02 -3.29 -15.40
C GLN A 362 0.94 -4.28 -16.07
N GLN A 363 1.80 -3.80 -16.97
CA GLN A 363 2.82 -4.65 -17.59
C GLN A 363 3.83 -5.17 -16.56
N MET A 364 4.31 -4.31 -15.65
CA MET A 364 5.19 -4.73 -14.55
C MET A 364 4.56 -5.84 -13.70
N VAL A 365 3.26 -5.77 -13.40
CA VAL A 365 2.56 -6.83 -12.66
C VAL A 365 2.49 -8.12 -13.46
N ARG A 366 2.16 -8.07 -14.76
CA ARG A 366 2.14 -9.26 -15.64
C ARG A 366 3.50 -9.93 -15.70
N ASP A 367 4.55 -9.13 -15.89
CA ASP A 367 5.93 -9.65 -15.98
C ASP A 367 6.39 -10.27 -14.65
N ALA A 368 6.05 -9.62 -13.52
CA ALA A 368 6.35 -10.14 -12.20
C ALA A 368 5.62 -11.46 -11.91
N TYR A 369 4.34 -11.56 -12.27
CA TYR A 369 3.57 -12.79 -12.09
C TYR A 369 4.10 -13.92 -12.96
N ALA A 370 4.46 -13.63 -14.22
CA ALA A 370 5.08 -14.61 -15.13
C ALA A 370 6.44 -15.08 -14.59
N ALA A 371 7.26 -14.17 -14.06
CA ALA A 371 8.54 -14.53 -13.43
C ALA A 371 8.34 -15.43 -12.19
N ILE A 372 7.35 -15.10 -11.33
CA ILE A 372 7.01 -15.93 -10.16
C ILE A 372 6.52 -17.30 -10.61
N ALA A 373 5.65 -17.38 -11.64
CA ALA A 373 5.16 -18.63 -12.18
C ALA A 373 6.30 -19.52 -12.72
N SER A 374 7.21 -18.93 -13.50
CA SER A 374 8.39 -19.66 -14.04
C SER A 374 9.32 -20.20 -12.95
N LEU A 375 9.39 -19.55 -11.79
CA LEU A 375 10.21 -19.99 -10.65
C LEU A 375 9.50 -21.04 -9.79
N ALA A 376 8.16 -21.06 -9.82
CA ALA A 376 7.33 -22.03 -9.09
C ALA A 376 6.98 -23.26 -9.95
N GLY A 377 7.02 -23.16 -11.29
CA GLY A 377 6.82 -24.27 -12.22
C GLY A 377 8.07 -25.13 -12.34
#